data_9cbf322d3d243bbd0d3bccc43baba9e5
#
_entry.id   9cbf322d3d243bbd0d3bccc43baba9e5
#
_cell.length_a   1.000
_cell.length_b   1.000
_cell.length_c   1.000
_cell.angle_alpha   90.00
_cell.angle_beta   90.00
_cell.angle_gamma   90.00
#
_symmetry.space_group_name_H-M   'P 1'
#
loop_
_entity.id
_entity.type
_entity.pdbx_description
1 polymer ?
#
loop_
_entity_poly.entity_id
_entity_poly.type
_entity_poly.pdbx_seq_one_letter_code
_entity_poly.pdbx_strand_id
1 'polypeptide(L)'
;MKRRKFVQLSSLGVFATPLAKFSAKSNSSFLNSAEVIVVGAGTFGVWTAFHLRQMGANVTLLDAYGPGNSRASSGGETRLIQADNDNPVYVQTAIRSYYWWKQIEEMSGHQVVLSTGRLSMSKQESYREQVLSRQKQHRSQGIDNTELLTQDEIRYRWPQIYSDDIAYAMWNDGGPAGSTLMARKGCQVVAGEFEKQGGSLRIAHGMPVLNNGVVEGINTGNEILTAQYYVFACGPWLSKIFPELLPPKLKVQRRDVLFVGTPAGNSQFSHPNMPEWSVTGSGYYGFPDIEGRGLKVAPYPDYNSFDPDTDERLVNHYEVKRAHDFVKHRFPALRDQPITESRVCQVTYSVDSNFIVDQHPTSENTWIIGAGSGHGFKHGPAIGEYAAQRILGNQVNQEFDPLFELKEGSF
;
A
#
# COMPACT_ATOMS: atom_id res chain seq x y z
N MET A 1 -32.28 19.43 18.13
CA MET A 1 -32.47 19.79 16.71
C MET A 1 -31.69 21.06 16.39
N LYS A 2 -30.53 20.94 15.73
CA LYS A 2 -29.88 22.06 15.02
C LYS A 2 -29.21 21.45 13.77
N ARG A 3 -29.83 21.73 12.61
CA ARG A 3 -29.30 21.38 11.28
C ARG A 3 -28.01 22.18 11.03
N ARG A 4 -26.87 21.53 10.85
CA ARG A 4 -25.65 22.14 10.34
C ARG A 4 -25.75 22.26 8.83
N LYS A 5 -25.62 23.48 8.33
CA LYS A 5 -25.61 23.85 6.92
C LYS A 5 -24.34 23.25 6.27
N PHE A 6 -24.53 22.54 5.18
CA PHE A 6 -23.47 22.23 4.21
C PHE A 6 -23.04 23.55 3.56
N VAL A 7 -21.79 23.93 3.73
CA VAL A 7 -21.18 25.03 2.98
C VAL A 7 -20.71 24.46 1.66
N GLN A 8 -21.36 24.86 0.58
CA GLN A 8 -20.86 24.71 -0.78
C GLN A 8 -19.59 25.56 -0.92
N LEU A 9 -18.44 24.94 -1.06
CA LEU A 9 -17.24 25.57 -1.59
C LEU A 9 -17.31 25.48 -3.13
N SER A 10 -17.83 26.52 -3.72
CA SER A 10 -17.67 26.81 -5.14
C SER A 10 -16.45 27.72 -5.33
N SER A 11 -15.67 27.40 -6.34
CA SER A 11 -14.59 28.14 -6.98
C SER A 11 -13.18 27.95 -6.43
N LEU A 12 -12.46 27.03 -7.09
CA LEU A 12 -11.22 27.32 -7.83
C LEU A 12 -10.96 26.11 -8.72
N GLY A 13 -11.12 26.31 -10.01
CA GLY A 13 -10.89 25.31 -11.01
C GLY A 13 -9.41 24.99 -11.13
N VAL A 14 -9.11 23.74 -10.92
CA VAL A 14 -8.22 22.83 -11.65
C VAL A 14 -8.36 21.49 -10.90
N PHE A 15 -8.81 20.44 -11.62
CA PHE A 15 -9.04 19.06 -11.11
C PHE A 15 -10.27 18.79 -10.22
N ALA A 16 -11.39 19.46 -10.45
CA ALA A 16 -12.69 18.87 -10.24
C ALA A 16 -13.22 18.41 -11.60
N THR A 17 -12.66 17.33 -12.17
CA THR A 17 -13.50 16.50 -13.03
C THR A 17 -14.43 15.76 -12.11
N PRO A 18 -15.75 16.03 -12.17
CA PRO A 18 -16.72 15.10 -11.61
C PRO A 18 -16.40 13.75 -12.25
N LEU A 19 -16.71 12.65 -11.55
CA LEU A 19 -16.90 11.35 -12.17
C LEU A 19 -17.91 11.53 -13.32
N ALA A 20 -17.44 12.14 -14.42
CA ALA A 20 -18.16 12.19 -15.65
C ALA A 20 -18.38 10.73 -16.01
N LYS A 21 -19.64 10.33 -16.11
CA LYS A 21 -20.01 9.15 -16.84
C LYS A 21 -19.26 9.22 -18.14
N PHE A 22 -18.13 8.52 -18.21
CA PHE A 22 -17.36 8.36 -19.44
C PHE A 22 -18.25 7.55 -20.38
N SER A 23 -19.09 8.26 -21.15
CA SER A 23 -19.73 7.72 -22.33
C SER A 23 -18.69 7.72 -23.44
N ALA A 24 -17.72 6.83 -23.34
CA ALA A 24 -16.92 6.47 -24.48
C ALA A 24 -17.78 5.64 -25.41
N LYS A 25 -18.35 6.27 -26.43
CA LYS A 25 -18.80 5.56 -27.63
C LYS A 25 -17.56 5.06 -28.35
N SER A 26 -17.04 3.90 -27.98
CA SER A 26 -16.12 3.12 -28.81
C SER A 26 -16.17 1.67 -28.36
N ASN A 27 -16.58 0.78 -29.25
CA ASN A 27 -16.47 -0.69 -29.17
C ASN A 27 -16.84 -1.35 -27.83
N SER A 28 -17.87 -0.85 -27.14
CA SER A 28 -18.28 -1.32 -25.80
C SER A 28 -18.74 -2.79 -25.78
N SER A 29 -19.12 -3.37 -26.90
CA SER A 29 -19.60 -4.76 -26.94
C SER A 29 -18.45 -5.80 -26.84
N PHE A 30 -17.23 -5.46 -27.26
CA PHE A 30 -16.07 -6.36 -27.13
C PHE A 30 -15.46 -6.31 -25.72
N LEU A 31 -15.42 -5.13 -25.09
CA LEU A 31 -14.83 -4.95 -23.76
C LEU A 31 -15.70 -5.56 -22.65
N ASN A 32 -17.02 -5.59 -22.82
CA ASN A 32 -17.96 -6.13 -21.82
C ASN A 32 -17.96 -7.66 -21.73
N SER A 33 -17.17 -8.36 -22.54
CA SER A 33 -17.07 -9.82 -22.54
C SER A 33 -15.64 -10.34 -22.35
N ALA A 34 -14.67 -9.47 -22.06
CA ALA A 34 -13.29 -9.90 -21.85
C ALA A 34 -13.19 -10.83 -20.64
N GLU A 35 -12.63 -12.01 -20.86
CA GLU A 35 -12.33 -12.98 -19.80
C GLU A 35 -10.93 -12.71 -19.27
N VAL A 36 -10.80 -12.48 -17.98
CA VAL A 36 -9.52 -12.15 -17.32
C VAL A 36 -9.31 -13.01 -16.08
N ILE A 37 -8.13 -13.60 -15.96
CA ILE A 37 -7.70 -14.26 -14.72
C ILE A 37 -6.63 -13.41 -14.07
N VAL A 38 -6.86 -13.00 -12.82
CA VAL A 38 -5.88 -12.29 -11.96
C VAL A 38 -5.36 -13.26 -10.92
N VAL A 39 -4.05 -13.47 -10.85
CA VAL A 39 -3.37 -14.32 -9.88
C VAL A 39 -2.69 -13.47 -8.82
N GLY A 40 -3.09 -13.64 -7.56
CA GLY A 40 -2.62 -12.88 -6.40
C GLY A 40 -3.64 -11.85 -5.92
N ALA A 41 -4.16 -12.01 -4.69
CA ALA A 41 -5.13 -11.12 -4.05
C ALA A 41 -4.47 -10.20 -3.01
N GLY A 42 -3.24 -9.75 -3.25
CA GLY A 42 -2.62 -8.61 -2.59
C GLY A 42 -3.24 -7.29 -3.07
N THR A 43 -2.72 -6.15 -2.55
CA THR A 43 -3.32 -4.83 -2.85
C THR A 43 -3.40 -4.53 -4.35
N PHE A 44 -2.38 -4.87 -5.15
CA PHE A 44 -2.42 -4.63 -6.59
C PHE A 44 -3.43 -5.54 -7.29
N GLY A 45 -3.45 -6.84 -6.96
CA GLY A 45 -4.34 -7.79 -7.63
C GLY A 45 -5.82 -7.58 -7.31
N VAL A 46 -6.18 -7.34 -6.03
CA VAL A 46 -7.60 -7.10 -5.68
C VAL A 46 -8.14 -5.82 -6.34
N TRP A 47 -7.35 -4.76 -6.40
CA TRP A 47 -7.77 -3.51 -7.05
C TRP A 47 -7.80 -3.63 -8.56
N THR A 48 -6.87 -4.35 -9.18
CA THR A 48 -6.92 -4.63 -10.62
C THR A 48 -8.16 -5.43 -10.97
N ALA A 49 -8.46 -6.50 -10.22
CA ALA A 49 -9.66 -7.32 -10.42
C ALA A 49 -10.94 -6.50 -10.23
N PHE A 50 -11.00 -5.66 -9.18
CA PHE A 50 -12.12 -4.78 -8.92
C PHE A 50 -12.38 -3.79 -10.08
N HIS A 51 -11.35 -3.10 -10.57
CA HIS A 51 -11.50 -2.15 -11.67
C HIS A 51 -11.81 -2.82 -13.01
N LEU A 52 -11.21 -3.97 -13.30
CA LEU A 52 -11.56 -4.77 -14.48
C LEU A 52 -13.05 -5.15 -14.46
N ARG A 53 -13.55 -5.56 -13.27
CA ARG A 53 -14.96 -5.90 -13.11
C ARG A 53 -15.86 -4.68 -13.29
N GLN A 54 -15.49 -3.52 -12.73
CA GLN A 54 -16.21 -2.26 -12.94
C GLN A 54 -16.26 -1.82 -14.41
N MET A 55 -15.22 -2.15 -15.17
CA MET A 55 -15.15 -1.88 -16.63
C MET A 55 -15.86 -2.94 -17.46
N GLY A 56 -16.52 -3.93 -16.84
CA GLY A 56 -17.39 -4.91 -17.51
C GLY A 56 -16.71 -6.23 -17.90
N ALA A 57 -15.43 -6.44 -17.57
CA ALA A 57 -14.77 -7.73 -17.82
C ALA A 57 -15.32 -8.83 -16.92
N ASN A 58 -15.32 -10.09 -17.40
CA ASN A 58 -15.52 -11.26 -16.56
C ASN A 58 -14.21 -11.63 -15.90
N VAL A 59 -14.14 -11.55 -14.56
CA VAL A 59 -12.90 -11.67 -13.84
C VAL A 59 -12.92 -12.79 -12.83
N THR A 60 -11.92 -13.68 -12.92
CA THR A 60 -11.58 -14.64 -11.87
C THR A 60 -10.32 -14.18 -11.14
N LEU A 61 -10.44 -13.94 -9.82
CA LEU A 61 -9.33 -13.61 -8.93
C LEU A 61 -8.90 -14.87 -8.19
N LEU A 62 -7.66 -15.29 -8.37
CA LEU A 62 -7.06 -16.44 -7.70
C LEU A 62 -6.08 -15.99 -6.61
N ASP A 63 -6.11 -16.63 -5.45
CA ASP A 63 -5.04 -16.50 -4.45
C ASP A 63 -4.88 -17.81 -3.68
N ALA A 64 -3.65 -18.20 -3.42
CA ALA A 64 -3.35 -19.46 -2.75
C ALA A 64 -3.88 -19.52 -1.31
N TYR A 65 -4.05 -18.38 -0.64
CA TYR A 65 -4.38 -18.28 0.79
C TYR A 65 -5.48 -17.24 1.11
N GLY A 66 -5.98 -16.57 0.09
CA GLY A 66 -7.02 -15.53 0.19
C GLY A 66 -6.51 -14.09 0.32
N PRO A 67 -7.42 -13.11 0.17
CA PRO A 67 -7.09 -11.70 0.13
C PRO A 67 -6.37 -11.21 1.38
N GLY A 68 -5.21 -10.53 1.19
CA GLY A 68 -4.45 -9.96 2.29
C GLY A 68 -3.98 -10.98 3.34
N ASN A 69 -3.75 -12.23 2.95
CA ASN A 69 -3.34 -13.30 3.86
C ASN A 69 -2.02 -12.99 4.58
N SER A 70 -1.72 -13.69 5.68
CA SER A 70 -0.57 -13.41 6.54
C SER A 70 0.79 -13.66 5.87
N ARG A 71 0.85 -14.43 4.80
CA ARG A 71 2.08 -14.69 4.04
C ARG A 71 2.38 -13.57 3.04
N ALA A 72 1.38 -12.82 2.59
CA ALA A 72 1.53 -11.76 1.60
C ALA A 72 2.16 -10.49 2.21
N SER A 73 2.83 -9.68 1.38
CA SER A 73 3.26 -8.32 1.76
C SER A 73 2.08 -7.44 2.20
N SER A 74 0.90 -7.69 1.66
CA SER A 74 -0.36 -7.01 2.02
C SER A 74 -1.01 -7.56 3.30
N GLY A 75 -0.47 -8.59 3.90
CA GLY A 75 -1.04 -9.29 5.06
C GLY A 75 -0.88 -8.60 6.41
N GLY A 76 -0.44 -7.35 6.44
CA GLY A 76 -0.25 -6.59 7.67
C GLY A 76 -1.51 -5.95 8.21
N GLU A 77 -1.42 -5.46 9.44
CA GLU A 77 -2.51 -4.77 10.13
C GLU A 77 -2.67 -3.37 9.56
N THR A 78 -1.57 -2.64 9.48
CA THR A 78 -1.58 -1.22 9.12
C THR A 78 -0.57 -0.89 8.02
N ARG A 79 -0.92 0.09 7.19
CA ARG A 79 -0.04 0.76 6.22
C ARG A 79 -0.33 2.25 6.24
N LEU A 80 0.70 3.04 5.95
CA LEU A 80 0.60 4.48 5.89
C LEU A 80 0.02 4.95 4.54
N ILE A 81 -0.89 5.92 4.59
CA ILE A 81 -1.20 6.80 3.45
C ILE A 81 -0.43 8.09 3.64
N GLN A 82 0.42 8.38 2.68
CA GLN A 82 1.16 9.65 2.60
C GLN A 82 1.35 10.04 1.14
N ALA A 83 1.23 11.32 0.86
CA ALA A 83 1.48 11.91 -0.46
C ALA A 83 2.90 12.49 -0.57
N ASP A 84 3.82 12.06 0.31
CA ASP A 84 5.21 12.52 0.31
C ASP A 84 6.03 11.72 -0.69
N ASN A 85 6.26 12.28 -1.84
CA ASN A 85 7.20 11.74 -2.83
C ASN A 85 7.75 12.90 -3.68
N ASP A 86 8.96 12.75 -4.18
CA ASP A 86 9.57 13.76 -5.06
C ASP A 86 9.07 13.60 -6.49
N ASN A 87 8.66 12.39 -6.89
CA ASN A 87 8.02 12.16 -8.18
C ASN A 87 6.52 12.50 -8.10
N PRO A 88 6.04 13.45 -8.93
CA PRO A 88 4.65 13.90 -8.91
C PRO A 88 3.63 12.80 -9.27
N VAL A 89 4.00 11.79 -10.04
CA VAL A 89 3.14 10.64 -10.35
C VAL A 89 2.76 9.88 -9.07
N TYR A 90 3.73 9.66 -8.18
CA TYR A 90 3.44 9.01 -6.89
C TYR A 90 2.61 9.88 -5.96
N VAL A 91 2.77 11.20 -5.99
CA VAL A 91 1.89 12.12 -5.24
C VAL A 91 0.46 12.02 -5.75
N GLN A 92 0.26 12.12 -7.06
CA GLN A 92 -1.06 12.02 -7.71
C GLN A 92 -1.72 10.67 -7.44
N THR A 93 -0.99 9.56 -7.60
CA THR A 93 -1.52 8.22 -7.37
C THR A 93 -1.85 7.97 -5.90
N ALA A 94 -1.09 8.54 -4.93
CA ALA A 94 -1.40 8.46 -3.52
C ALA A 94 -2.70 9.21 -3.17
N ILE A 95 -2.87 10.45 -3.68
CA ILE A 95 -4.08 11.25 -3.49
C ILE A 95 -5.30 10.55 -4.12
N ARG A 96 -5.18 10.10 -5.38
CA ARG A 96 -6.28 9.37 -6.06
C ARG A 96 -6.65 8.10 -5.30
N SER A 97 -5.66 7.35 -4.84
CA SER A 97 -5.88 6.14 -4.06
C SER A 97 -6.56 6.40 -2.72
N TYR A 98 -6.23 7.50 -2.04
CA TYR A 98 -6.92 7.88 -0.80
C TYR A 98 -8.43 8.01 -1.02
N TYR A 99 -8.86 8.69 -2.08
CA TYR A 99 -10.28 8.84 -2.39
C TYR A 99 -10.94 7.50 -2.78
N TRP A 100 -10.24 6.62 -3.50
CA TRP A 100 -10.73 5.27 -3.76
C TRP A 100 -10.88 4.43 -2.47
N TRP A 101 -9.92 4.53 -1.55
CA TRP A 101 -10.03 3.88 -0.24
C TRP A 101 -11.23 4.41 0.56
N LYS A 102 -11.53 5.71 0.47
CA LYS A 102 -12.73 6.29 1.09
C LYS A 102 -14.01 5.83 0.38
N GLN A 103 -14.00 5.74 -0.93
CA GLN A 103 -15.15 5.25 -1.69
C GLN A 103 -15.47 3.79 -1.39
N ILE A 104 -14.47 2.93 -1.22
CA ILE A 104 -14.71 1.52 -0.86
C ILE A 104 -15.28 1.40 0.57
N GLU A 105 -14.94 2.31 1.50
CA GLU A 105 -15.60 2.40 2.81
C GLU A 105 -17.09 2.72 2.66
N GLU A 106 -17.43 3.69 1.81
CA GLU A 106 -18.82 4.08 1.55
C GLU A 106 -19.62 2.94 0.90
N MET A 107 -19.04 2.24 -0.05
CA MET A 107 -19.67 1.11 -0.75
C MET A 107 -19.91 -0.08 0.17
N SER A 108 -18.93 -0.40 1.00
CA SER A 108 -18.94 -1.63 1.83
C SER A 108 -19.57 -1.45 3.21
N GLY A 109 -19.58 -0.22 3.73
CA GLY A 109 -19.92 0.08 5.12
C GLY A 109 -18.82 -0.28 6.12
N HIS A 110 -17.62 -0.66 5.65
CA HIS A 110 -16.49 -1.07 6.50
C HIS A 110 -15.40 0.00 6.53
N GLN A 111 -15.05 0.48 7.72
CA GLN A 111 -13.93 1.39 7.87
C GLN A 111 -12.60 0.66 7.60
N VAL A 112 -11.80 1.19 6.68
CA VAL A 112 -10.45 0.71 6.33
C VAL A 112 -9.40 1.83 6.41
N VAL A 113 -9.83 3.10 6.48
CA VAL A 113 -8.97 4.28 6.63
C VAL A 113 -9.21 4.91 8.00
N LEU A 114 -8.14 5.09 8.76
CA LEU A 114 -8.15 5.81 10.03
C LEU A 114 -7.40 7.13 9.86
N SER A 115 -8.01 8.24 10.27
CA SER A 115 -7.34 9.55 10.33
C SER A 115 -6.46 9.62 11.58
N THR A 116 -5.34 8.92 11.55
CA THR A 116 -4.41 8.86 12.68
C THR A 116 -3.56 10.12 12.84
N GLY A 117 -3.45 10.90 11.79
CA GLY A 117 -2.38 11.85 11.65
C GLY A 117 -1.02 11.17 11.45
N ARG A 118 -0.02 11.96 11.04
CA ARG A 118 1.35 11.51 10.83
C ARG A 118 2.34 12.49 11.40
N LEU A 119 3.20 12.02 12.30
CA LEU A 119 4.28 12.78 12.94
C LEU A 119 5.64 12.26 12.47
N SER A 120 6.29 12.98 11.56
CA SER A 120 7.65 12.67 11.10
C SER A 120 8.65 13.56 11.80
N MET A 121 9.43 13.01 12.71
CA MET A 121 10.40 13.70 13.56
C MET A 121 11.81 13.61 12.98
N SER A 122 12.63 14.62 13.24
CA SER A 122 14.06 14.59 12.90
C SER A 122 14.91 15.28 13.98
N LYS A 123 16.11 14.72 14.18
CA LYS A 123 17.13 15.33 15.05
C LYS A 123 17.92 16.45 14.36
N GLN A 124 17.77 16.58 13.03
CA GLN A 124 18.55 17.51 12.21
C GLN A 124 17.85 18.87 12.06
N GLU A 125 18.56 19.95 12.31
CA GLU A 125 18.08 21.32 12.10
C GLU A 125 17.67 21.58 10.63
N SER A 126 18.39 20.99 9.68
CA SER A 126 18.09 21.10 8.25
C SER A 126 16.73 20.52 7.85
N TYR A 127 16.12 19.72 8.72
CA TYR A 127 14.78 19.16 8.46
C TYR A 127 13.70 20.24 8.35
N ARG A 128 13.91 21.39 8.99
CA ARG A 128 13.03 22.56 8.89
C ARG A 128 12.77 22.96 7.44
N GLU A 129 13.82 23.10 6.64
CA GLU A 129 13.70 23.50 5.24
C GLU A 129 13.01 22.41 4.39
N GLN A 130 13.25 21.14 4.71
CA GLN A 130 12.56 20.02 4.05
C GLN A 130 11.05 20.07 4.32
N VAL A 131 10.63 20.35 5.57
CA VAL A 131 9.21 20.46 5.92
C VAL A 131 8.56 21.65 5.20
N LEU A 132 9.22 22.82 5.18
CA LEU A 132 8.70 24.01 4.49
C LEU A 132 8.55 23.76 2.96
N SER A 133 9.50 23.08 2.36
CA SER A 133 9.42 22.66 0.96
C SER A 133 8.23 21.70 0.74
N ARG A 134 8.06 20.71 1.63
CA ARG A 134 6.96 19.75 1.56
C ARG A 134 5.60 20.42 1.77
N GLN A 135 5.48 21.37 2.70
CA GLN A 135 4.27 22.19 2.85
C GLN A 135 3.88 22.90 1.56
N LYS A 136 4.85 23.51 0.87
CA LYS A 136 4.61 24.20 -0.41
C LYS A 136 4.14 23.21 -1.48
N GLN A 137 4.77 22.05 -1.58
CA GLN A 137 4.37 20.99 -2.50
C GLN A 137 2.95 20.49 -2.18
N HIS A 138 2.65 20.21 -0.93
CA HIS A 138 1.33 19.74 -0.49
C HIS A 138 0.23 20.75 -0.83
N ARG A 139 0.44 22.04 -0.52
CA ARG A 139 -0.51 23.10 -0.89
C ARG A 139 -0.78 23.16 -2.38
N SER A 140 0.23 22.98 -3.23
CA SER A 140 0.04 22.94 -4.68
C SER A 140 -0.81 21.75 -5.16
N GLN A 141 -0.99 20.74 -4.29
CA GLN A 141 -1.81 19.55 -4.53
C GLN A 141 -3.14 19.57 -3.74
N GLY A 142 -3.47 20.71 -3.12
CA GLY A 142 -4.70 20.86 -2.33
C GLY A 142 -4.64 20.20 -0.95
N ILE A 143 -3.45 19.95 -0.41
CA ILE A 143 -3.22 19.41 0.94
C ILE A 143 -2.76 20.57 1.83
N ASP A 144 -3.66 21.08 2.67
CA ASP A 144 -3.40 22.29 3.47
C ASP A 144 -3.08 21.99 4.96
N ASN A 145 -3.10 20.73 5.36
CA ASN A 145 -2.98 20.29 6.75
C ASN A 145 -1.56 19.81 7.14
N THR A 146 -0.52 20.35 6.50
CA THR A 146 0.87 20.06 6.82
C THR A 146 1.43 21.18 7.69
N GLU A 147 1.94 20.83 8.87
CA GLU A 147 2.52 21.78 9.84
C GLU A 147 4.01 21.47 10.08
N LEU A 148 4.79 22.51 10.29
CA LEU A 148 6.13 22.42 10.88
C LEU A 148 5.98 22.57 12.41
N LEU A 149 6.48 21.60 13.17
CA LEU A 149 6.44 21.64 14.63
C LEU A 149 7.85 21.74 15.22
N THR A 150 7.94 22.54 16.26
CA THR A 150 9.10 22.63 17.16
C THR A 150 9.06 21.51 18.21
N GLN A 151 10.17 21.32 18.91
CA GLN A 151 10.28 20.38 20.03
C GLN A 151 9.21 20.62 21.10
N ASP A 152 8.98 21.90 21.50
CA ASP A 152 8.01 22.24 22.52
C ASP A 152 6.57 21.93 22.11
N GLU A 153 6.23 22.16 20.83
CA GLU A 153 4.92 21.80 20.29
C GLU A 153 4.71 20.29 20.26
N ILE A 154 5.73 19.49 19.95
CA ILE A 154 5.66 18.03 20.02
C ILE A 154 5.42 17.59 21.46
N ARG A 155 6.19 18.11 22.42
CA ARG A 155 6.06 17.81 23.85
C ARG A 155 4.68 18.18 24.39
N TYR A 156 4.13 19.30 23.95
CA TYR A 156 2.81 19.75 24.35
C TYR A 156 1.69 18.86 23.79
N ARG A 157 1.77 18.49 22.51
CA ARG A 157 0.72 17.70 21.85
C ARG A 157 0.78 16.21 22.23
N TRP A 158 2.00 15.66 22.37
CA TRP A 158 2.22 14.23 22.65
C TRP A 158 3.27 14.04 23.74
N PRO A 159 2.94 14.34 25.01
CA PRO A 159 3.90 14.23 26.14
C PRO A 159 4.39 12.80 26.38
N GLN A 160 3.73 11.78 25.83
CA GLN A 160 4.16 10.38 25.87
C GLN A 160 5.35 10.10 24.93
N ILE A 161 5.69 11.01 24.01
CA ILE A 161 6.84 10.92 23.11
C ILE A 161 8.00 11.72 23.70
N TYR A 162 9.11 11.06 24.01
CA TYR A 162 10.33 11.76 24.36
C TYR A 162 10.86 12.52 23.13
N SER A 163 10.97 13.83 23.21
CA SER A 163 11.33 14.70 22.10
C SER A 163 12.53 15.61 22.33
N ASP A 164 13.27 15.46 23.47
CA ASP A 164 14.38 16.35 23.80
C ASP A 164 15.57 16.26 22.81
N ASP A 165 15.64 15.19 22.03
CA ASP A 165 16.62 14.98 20.97
C ASP A 165 16.07 15.27 19.55
N ILE A 166 14.90 15.89 19.46
CA ILE A 166 14.23 16.22 18.18
C ILE A 166 14.37 17.73 17.94
N ALA A 167 14.85 18.11 16.76
CA ALA A 167 14.91 19.50 16.35
C ALA A 167 13.54 19.99 15.83
N TYR A 168 13.00 19.27 14.85
CA TYR A 168 11.73 19.59 14.20
C TYR A 168 10.93 18.35 13.84
N ALA A 169 9.62 18.53 13.64
CA ALA A 169 8.77 17.52 13.04
C ALA A 169 7.87 18.10 11.96
N MET A 170 7.48 17.24 11.04
CA MET A 170 6.36 17.46 10.13
C MET A 170 5.13 16.75 10.70
N TRP A 171 4.04 17.48 10.79
CA TRP A 171 2.73 16.97 11.17
C TRP A 171 1.74 17.08 10.03
N ASN A 172 0.97 16.01 9.81
CA ASN A 172 -0.16 15.98 8.90
C ASN A 172 -1.39 15.45 9.64
N ASP A 173 -2.46 16.23 9.71
CA ASP A 173 -3.69 15.85 10.39
C ASP A 173 -4.62 15.05 9.47
N GLY A 174 -4.28 13.77 9.24
CA GLY A 174 -5.11 12.88 8.43
C GLY A 174 -5.07 13.16 6.92
N GLY A 175 -6.13 12.77 6.23
CA GLY A 175 -6.27 12.95 4.78
C GLY A 175 -5.28 12.13 3.96
N PRO A 176 -4.99 12.54 2.71
CA PRO A 176 -4.07 11.82 1.83
C PRO A 176 -2.59 11.93 2.25
N ALA A 177 -2.27 12.78 3.24
CA ALA A 177 -0.91 12.97 3.72
C ALA A 177 -0.62 12.35 5.11
N GLY A 178 -1.65 11.89 5.84
CA GLY A 178 -1.46 11.41 7.21
C GLY A 178 -2.56 10.46 7.70
N SER A 179 -2.87 9.42 6.94
CA SER A 179 -3.86 8.41 7.35
C SER A 179 -3.24 7.01 7.42
N THR A 180 -3.87 6.14 8.18
CA THR A 180 -3.51 4.73 8.29
C THR A 180 -4.54 3.86 7.58
N LEU A 181 -4.08 2.93 6.75
CA LEU A 181 -4.89 1.87 6.14
C LEU A 181 -4.86 0.61 6.99
N MET A 182 -6.01 0.00 7.21
CA MET A 182 -6.17 -1.35 7.74
C MET A 182 -5.90 -2.35 6.62
N ALA A 183 -4.63 -2.77 6.47
CA ALA A 183 -4.16 -3.36 5.22
C ALA A 183 -4.84 -4.69 4.86
N ARG A 184 -4.83 -5.68 5.76
CA ARG A 184 -5.50 -6.97 5.54
C ARG A 184 -6.98 -6.77 5.30
N LYS A 185 -7.62 -6.03 6.20
CA LYS A 185 -9.05 -5.69 6.11
C LYS A 185 -9.38 -5.00 4.79
N GLY A 186 -8.53 -4.04 4.37
CA GLY A 186 -8.69 -3.36 3.09
C GLY A 186 -8.73 -4.31 1.90
N CYS A 187 -7.77 -5.25 1.80
CA CYS A 187 -7.78 -6.25 0.73
C CYS A 187 -9.05 -7.13 0.77
N GLN A 188 -9.49 -7.54 1.97
CA GLN A 188 -10.68 -8.37 2.14
C GLN A 188 -11.97 -7.61 1.75
N VAL A 189 -12.07 -6.35 2.14
CA VAL A 189 -13.21 -5.49 1.79
C VAL A 189 -13.29 -5.28 0.28
N VAL A 190 -12.17 -4.97 -0.37
CA VAL A 190 -12.14 -4.81 -1.84
C VAL A 190 -12.53 -6.11 -2.55
N ALA A 191 -12.03 -7.25 -2.08
CA ALA A 191 -12.39 -8.56 -2.64
C ALA A 191 -13.89 -8.85 -2.46
N GLY A 192 -14.46 -8.54 -1.31
CA GLY A 192 -15.91 -8.68 -1.07
C GLY A 192 -16.75 -7.80 -1.99
N GLU A 193 -16.33 -6.55 -2.23
CA GLU A 193 -17.02 -5.66 -3.17
C GLU A 193 -16.85 -6.11 -4.63
N PHE A 194 -15.70 -6.69 -4.98
CA PHE A 194 -15.47 -7.34 -6.27
C PHE A 194 -16.45 -8.51 -6.49
N GLU A 195 -16.66 -9.38 -5.50
CA GLU A 195 -17.60 -10.50 -5.60
C GLU A 195 -19.06 -10.01 -5.68
N LYS A 196 -19.45 -8.99 -4.91
CA LYS A 196 -20.78 -8.36 -5.00
C LYS A 196 -21.09 -7.80 -6.39
N GLN A 197 -20.05 -7.40 -7.14
CA GLN A 197 -20.18 -6.95 -8.53
C GLN A 197 -20.15 -8.10 -9.54
N GLY A 198 -20.18 -9.37 -9.09
CA GLY A 198 -20.21 -10.56 -9.91
C GLY A 198 -18.83 -11.06 -10.36
N GLY A 199 -17.76 -10.63 -9.69
CA GLY A 199 -16.43 -11.24 -9.82
C GLY A 199 -16.37 -12.59 -9.12
N SER A 200 -15.47 -13.47 -9.56
CA SER A 200 -15.26 -14.80 -8.96
C SER A 200 -13.95 -14.83 -8.19
N LEU A 201 -14.00 -14.96 -6.85
CA LEU A 201 -12.83 -15.21 -6.02
C LEU A 201 -12.67 -16.72 -5.76
N ARG A 202 -11.47 -17.25 -6.05
CA ARG A 202 -11.16 -18.67 -5.84
C ARG A 202 -9.86 -18.80 -5.03
N ILE A 203 -9.91 -19.61 -3.98
CA ILE A 203 -8.72 -19.96 -3.20
C ILE A 203 -8.05 -21.15 -3.89
N ALA A 204 -7.01 -20.86 -4.67
CA ALA A 204 -6.25 -21.83 -5.42
C ALA A 204 -4.85 -21.30 -5.72
N HIS A 205 -3.89 -22.22 -5.76
CA HIS A 205 -2.55 -21.92 -6.25
C HIS A 205 -2.58 -21.86 -7.77
N GLY A 206 -2.18 -20.73 -8.35
CA GLY A 206 -2.21 -20.55 -9.82
C GLY A 206 -0.80 -20.44 -10.39
N MET A 207 -0.47 -21.35 -11.31
CA MET A 207 0.79 -21.33 -12.06
C MET A 207 0.53 -21.22 -13.56
N PRO A 208 1.32 -20.42 -14.31
CA PRO A 208 1.13 -20.32 -15.75
C PRO A 208 1.41 -21.66 -16.45
N VAL A 209 0.59 -22.00 -17.42
CA VAL A 209 0.88 -23.04 -18.41
C VAL A 209 1.52 -22.36 -19.60
N LEU A 210 2.81 -22.61 -19.79
CA LEU A 210 3.61 -21.99 -20.85
C LEU A 210 3.76 -22.92 -22.06
N ASN A 211 3.51 -22.39 -23.25
CA ASN A 211 3.81 -23.03 -24.52
C ASN A 211 4.64 -22.05 -25.38
N ASN A 212 5.90 -22.39 -25.65
CA ASN A 212 6.84 -21.52 -26.36
C ASN A 212 6.94 -20.08 -25.79
N GLY A 213 6.87 -19.94 -24.46
CA GLY A 213 6.95 -18.65 -23.77
C GLY A 213 5.63 -17.85 -23.74
N VAL A 214 4.55 -18.39 -24.30
CA VAL A 214 3.21 -17.78 -24.25
C VAL A 214 2.38 -18.48 -23.17
N VAL A 215 1.65 -17.70 -22.36
CA VAL A 215 0.73 -18.22 -21.36
C VAL A 215 -0.57 -18.62 -22.03
N GLU A 216 -0.90 -19.93 -21.99
CA GLU A 216 -2.13 -20.49 -22.56
C GLU A 216 -3.19 -20.80 -21.50
N GLY A 217 -2.82 -20.78 -20.21
CA GLY A 217 -3.74 -21.08 -19.13
C GLY A 217 -3.10 -20.95 -17.76
N ILE A 218 -3.90 -21.13 -16.71
CA ILE A 218 -3.48 -21.18 -15.32
C ILE A 218 -3.79 -22.58 -14.76
N ASN A 219 -2.75 -23.31 -14.40
CA ASN A 219 -2.87 -24.58 -13.69
C ASN A 219 -3.14 -24.33 -12.21
N THR A 220 -4.27 -24.80 -11.70
CA THR A 220 -4.67 -24.71 -10.28
C THR A 220 -4.34 -25.97 -9.48
N GLY A 221 -3.72 -26.97 -10.11
CA GLY A 221 -3.49 -28.30 -9.55
C GLY A 221 -4.65 -29.27 -9.84
N ASN A 222 -5.88 -28.78 -9.91
CA ASN A 222 -7.07 -29.61 -10.20
C ASN A 222 -7.57 -29.46 -11.64
N GLU A 223 -7.35 -28.29 -12.23
CA GLU A 223 -7.80 -27.95 -13.58
C GLU A 223 -6.89 -26.88 -14.20
N ILE A 224 -7.01 -26.70 -15.52
CA ILE A 224 -6.40 -25.59 -16.25
C ILE A 224 -7.51 -24.60 -16.60
N LEU A 225 -7.39 -23.39 -16.07
CA LEU A 225 -8.29 -22.28 -16.40
C LEU A 225 -7.75 -21.52 -17.59
N THR A 226 -8.62 -21.14 -18.52
CA THR A 226 -8.26 -20.35 -19.69
C THR A 226 -9.01 -19.04 -19.71
N ALA A 227 -8.37 -17.98 -20.24
CA ALA A 227 -8.94 -16.65 -20.37
C ALA A 227 -8.30 -15.92 -21.56
N GLN A 228 -8.87 -14.78 -21.90
CA GLN A 228 -8.29 -13.88 -22.91
C GLN A 228 -7.03 -13.17 -22.38
N TYR A 229 -7.03 -12.78 -21.10
CA TYR A 229 -5.91 -12.12 -20.46
C TYR A 229 -5.56 -12.77 -19.12
N TYR A 230 -4.27 -12.80 -18.83
CA TYR A 230 -3.70 -13.30 -17.58
C TYR A 230 -2.91 -12.19 -16.89
N VAL A 231 -3.18 -11.98 -15.60
CA VAL A 231 -2.55 -10.93 -14.80
C VAL A 231 -1.88 -11.58 -13.60
N PHE A 232 -0.56 -11.37 -13.45
CA PHE A 232 0.19 -11.90 -12.33
C PHE A 232 0.56 -10.77 -11.36
N ALA A 233 -0.16 -10.71 -10.23
CA ALA A 233 0.05 -9.76 -9.13
C ALA A 233 0.56 -10.48 -7.87
N CYS A 234 1.49 -11.42 -8.06
CA CYS A 234 1.94 -12.38 -7.05
C CYS A 234 2.99 -11.84 -6.06
N GLY A 235 3.28 -10.52 -6.09
CA GLY A 235 4.19 -9.86 -5.15
C GLY A 235 5.55 -10.57 -5.04
N PRO A 236 5.95 -11.05 -3.83
CA PRO A 236 7.25 -11.70 -3.63
C PRO A 236 7.47 -12.98 -4.44
N TRP A 237 6.42 -13.61 -4.94
CA TRP A 237 6.52 -14.84 -5.74
C TRP A 237 6.68 -14.58 -7.24
N LEU A 238 6.61 -13.34 -7.73
CA LEU A 238 6.74 -13.03 -9.17
C LEU A 238 7.99 -13.63 -9.81
N SER A 239 9.15 -13.56 -9.13
CA SER A 239 10.39 -14.18 -9.63
C SER A 239 10.33 -15.70 -9.72
N LYS A 240 9.45 -16.35 -8.96
CA LYS A 240 9.22 -17.81 -9.04
C LYS A 240 8.20 -18.18 -10.11
N ILE A 241 7.30 -17.25 -10.44
CA ILE A 241 6.33 -17.42 -11.53
C ILE A 241 7.02 -17.31 -12.90
N PHE A 242 7.95 -16.33 -13.03
CA PHE A 242 8.71 -16.10 -14.26
C PHE A 242 10.21 -16.14 -13.99
N PRO A 243 10.78 -17.35 -13.76
CA PRO A 243 12.17 -17.51 -13.32
C PRO A 243 13.20 -17.10 -14.37
N GLU A 244 12.85 -17.10 -15.66
CA GLU A 244 13.75 -16.69 -16.75
C GLU A 244 13.77 -15.17 -16.96
N LEU A 245 12.77 -14.44 -16.45
CA LEU A 245 12.58 -13.02 -16.71
C LEU A 245 12.88 -12.11 -15.51
N LEU A 246 12.36 -12.46 -14.34
CA LEU A 246 12.25 -11.53 -13.22
C LEU A 246 13.33 -11.62 -12.13
N PRO A 247 14.03 -12.75 -11.88
CA PRO A 247 15.04 -12.83 -10.82
C PRO A 247 16.11 -11.73 -10.84
N PRO A 248 16.69 -11.35 -11.99
CA PRO A 248 17.68 -10.27 -12.03
C PRO A 248 17.06 -8.87 -11.82
N LYS A 249 15.75 -8.71 -12.02
CA LYS A 249 15.02 -7.44 -12.01
C LYS A 249 14.29 -7.17 -10.69
N LEU A 250 14.10 -8.21 -9.86
CA LEU A 250 13.37 -8.13 -8.60
C LEU A 250 14.19 -8.67 -7.44
N LYS A 251 14.14 -7.96 -6.32
CA LYS A 251 14.73 -8.39 -5.05
C LYS A 251 13.68 -8.41 -3.96
N VAL A 252 13.50 -9.56 -3.32
CA VAL A 252 12.65 -9.69 -2.14
C VAL A 252 13.50 -9.48 -0.89
N GLN A 253 13.03 -8.64 0.02
CA GLN A 253 13.70 -8.31 1.26
C GLN A 253 12.79 -8.55 2.45
N ARG A 254 13.38 -9.02 3.54
CA ARG A 254 12.75 -9.21 4.85
C ARG A 254 12.38 -7.87 5.47
N ARG A 255 11.27 -7.86 6.24
CA ARG A 255 10.82 -6.73 7.08
C ARG A 255 10.24 -7.26 8.38
N ASP A 256 10.85 -6.91 9.48
CA ASP A 256 10.36 -7.28 10.80
C ASP A 256 9.34 -6.26 11.30
N VAL A 257 8.36 -6.73 12.05
CA VAL A 257 7.31 -5.91 12.67
C VAL A 257 7.11 -6.42 14.09
N LEU A 258 7.09 -5.50 15.04
CA LEU A 258 6.88 -5.79 16.46
C LEU A 258 5.73 -4.95 16.99
N PHE A 259 5.07 -5.46 18.01
CA PHE A 259 4.05 -4.73 18.76
C PHE A 259 4.44 -4.73 20.24
N VAL A 260 4.50 -3.55 20.82
CA VAL A 260 4.80 -3.34 22.24
C VAL A 260 3.49 -3.15 22.98
N GLY A 261 3.25 -3.92 24.00
CA GLY A 261 2.06 -3.80 24.83
C GLY A 261 1.89 -2.38 25.36
N THR A 262 0.65 -1.93 25.50
CA THR A 262 0.33 -0.65 26.13
C THR A 262 -0.18 -0.91 27.55
N PRO A 263 0.10 0.01 28.52
CA PRO A 263 -0.38 -0.19 29.89
C PRO A 263 -1.90 -0.27 29.95
N ALA A 264 -2.42 -1.23 30.71
CA ALA A 264 -3.87 -1.42 30.83
C ALA A 264 -4.59 -0.15 31.32
N GLY A 265 -5.64 0.23 30.62
CA GLY A 265 -6.42 1.44 30.91
C GLY A 265 -5.77 2.76 30.47
N ASN A 266 -4.59 2.72 29.84
CA ASN A 266 -3.92 3.90 29.33
C ASN A 266 -4.09 4.00 27.80
N SER A 267 -4.91 4.93 27.33
CA SER A 267 -5.19 5.16 25.90
C SER A 267 -4.19 6.12 25.22
N GLN A 268 -3.15 6.61 25.92
CA GLN A 268 -2.22 7.58 25.35
C GLN A 268 -1.47 7.06 24.12
N PHE A 269 -1.27 5.75 24.01
CA PHE A 269 -0.60 5.13 22.88
C PHE A 269 -1.54 4.59 21.81
N SER A 270 -2.85 4.73 22.02
CA SER A 270 -3.89 4.25 21.09
C SER A 270 -4.40 5.39 20.21
N HIS A 271 -4.90 5.03 19.02
CA HIS A 271 -5.66 5.96 18.19
C HIS A 271 -6.95 6.38 18.95
N PRO A 272 -7.33 7.68 18.98
CA PRO A 272 -6.76 8.82 18.25
C PRO A 272 -5.69 9.63 19.02
N ASN A 273 -5.28 9.22 20.23
CA ASN A 273 -4.39 9.99 21.10
C ASN A 273 -2.92 9.92 20.68
N MET A 274 -2.56 8.97 19.85
CA MET A 274 -1.22 8.79 19.29
C MET A 274 -1.29 8.75 17.78
N PRO A 275 -0.44 9.50 17.05
CA PRO A 275 -0.36 9.44 15.60
C PRO A 275 0.44 8.25 15.10
N GLU A 276 0.43 8.03 13.78
CA GLU A 276 1.54 7.36 13.10
C GLU A 276 2.81 8.18 13.30
N TRP A 277 3.93 7.54 13.53
CA TRP A 277 5.17 8.20 13.88
C TRP A 277 6.38 7.63 13.13
N SER A 278 7.34 8.50 12.86
CA SER A 278 8.65 8.11 12.36
C SER A 278 9.74 9.03 12.89
N VAL A 279 10.98 8.53 12.96
CA VAL A 279 12.15 9.35 13.30
C VAL A 279 13.17 9.21 12.19
N THR A 280 13.33 10.24 11.38
CA THR A 280 14.25 10.28 10.26
C THR A 280 15.68 9.96 10.71
N GLY A 281 16.32 9.01 10.03
CA GLY A 281 17.68 8.57 10.34
C GLY A 281 17.81 7.62 11.53
N SER A 282 16.73 7.31 12.26
CA SER A 282 16.78 6.33 13.36
C SER A 282 16.64 4.89 12.90
N GLY A 283 16.10 4.68 11.72
CA GLY A 283 15.74 3.35 11.21
C GLY A 283 14.42 2.80 11.76
N TYR A 284 13.56 3.64 12.41
CA TYR A 284 12.29 3.19 12.98
C TYR A 284 11.12 4.08 12.62
N TYR A 285 9.98 3.43 12.41
CA TYR A 285 8.66 4.04 12.29
C TYR A 285 7.60 3.12 12.92
N GLY A 286 6.41 3.63 13.14
CA GLY A 286 5.35 2.81 13.71
C GLY A 286 3.99 3.47 13.70
N PHE A 287 3.06 2.78 14.32
CA PHE A 287 1.66 3.18 14.38
C PHE A 287 1.17 3.14 15.83
N PRO A 288 0.14 3.92 16.18
CA PRO A 288 -0.50 3.79 17.47
C PRO A 288 -1.03 2.36 17.68
N ASP A 289 -1.37 2.05 18.89
CA ASP A 289 -2.16 0.87 19.20
C ASP A 289 -3.53 0.98 18.51
N ILE A 290 -3.77 0.07 17.59
CA ILE A 290 -5.01 -0.07 16.84
C ILE A 290 -5.57 -1.47 17.12
N GLU A 291 -6.82 -1.55 17.51
CA GLU A 291 -7.52 -2.81 17.86
C GLU A 291 -6.89 -3.56 19.04
N GLY A 292 -6.20 -2.88 19.97
CA GLY A 292 -5.63 -3.49 21.17
C GLY A 292 -4.41 -4.38 20.94
N ARG A 293 -3.70 -4.20 19.81
CA ARG A 293 -2.52 -5.02 19.46
C ARG A 293 -1.23 -4.53 20.11
N GLY A 294 -1.21 -3.28 20.58
CA GLY A 294 -0.05 -2.58 21.09
C GLY A 294 0.54 -1.57 20.09
N LEU A 295 1.49 -0.77 20.58
CA LEU A 295 2.23 0.19 19.76
C LEU A 295 3.07 -0.58 18.73
N LYS A 296 2.78 -0.38 17.45
CA LYS A 296 3.56 -1.00 16.37
C LYS A 296 4.89 -0.31 16.17
N VAL A 297 5.95 -1.11 16.06
CA VAL A 297 7.32 -0.68 15.78
C VAL A 297 7.84 -1.49 14.61
N ALA A 298 8.31 -0.81 13.58
CA ALA A 298 8.88 -1.44 12.40
C ALA A 298 10.25 -0.84 12.12
N PRO A 299 11.31 -1.65 12.13
CA PRO A 299 12.63 -1.19 11.70
C PRO A 299 12.65 -0.96 10.19
N TYR A 300 13.37 0.08 9.76
CA TYR A 300 13.85 0.17 8.39
C TYR A 300 14.91 -0.91 8.16
N PRO A 301 15.05 -1.36 6.96
CA PRO A 301 15.60 -2.67 6.68
C PRO A 301 17.08 -2.85 6.98
N ASP A 302 17.39 -4.02 7.50
CA ASP A 302 18.56 -4.74 7.04
C ASP A 302 18.23 -5.33 5.66
N TYR A 303 19.07 -5.06 4.66
CA TYR A 303 18.85 -5.40 3.25
C TYR A 303 18.99 -6.91 2.95
N ASN A 304 18.55 -7.77 3.87
CA ASN A 304 18.65 -9.21 3.70
C ASN A 304 17.66 -9.68 2.63
N SER A 305 18.17 -10.48 1.70
CA SER A 305 17.35 -11.27 0.79
C SER A 305 16.38 -12.13 1.57
N PHE A 306 15.22 -12.40 1.02
CA PHE A 306 14.20 -13.23 1.64
C PHE A 306 13.50 -14.12 0.62
N ASP A 307 13.57 -15.43 0.85
CA ASP A 307 12.77 -16.38 0.08
C ASP A 307 11.39 -16.52 0.74
N PRO A 308 10.28 -16.19 0.04
CA PRO A 308 8.94 -16.20 0.63
C PRO A 308 8.44 -17.60 1.04
N ASP A 309 9.06 -18.68 0.54
CA ASP A 309 8.63 -20.05 0.82
C ASP A 309 9.48 -20.73 1.90
N THR A 310 10.79 -20.51 1.88
CA THR A 310 11.74 -21.31 2.65
C THR A 310 12.36 -20.59 3.84
N ASP A 311 12.42 -19.24 3.82
CA ASP A 311 13.04 -18.51 4.90
C ASP A 311 12.19 -18.45 6.16
N GLU A 312 12.87 -18.45 7.30
CA GLU A 312 12.26 -18.43 8.60
C GLU A 312 11.47 -17.14 8.85
N ARG A 313 10.25 -17.29 9.40
CA ARG A 313 9.35 -16.19 9.74
C ARG A 313 9.30 -15.91 11.25
N LEU A 314 10.38 -16.19 11.96
CA LEU A 314 10.57 -15.77 13.34
C LEU A 314 11.48 -14.54 13.39
N VAL A 315 11.08 -13.53 14.15
CA VAL A 315 11.92 -12.35 14.42
C VAL A 315 13.01 -12.76 15.39
N ASN A 316 14.26 -12.48 15.06
CA ASN A 316 15.37 -12.87 15.92
C ASN A 316 15.46 -12.01 17.18
N HIS A 317 16.06 -12.56 18.23
CA HIS A 317 16.17 -11.89 19.52
C HIS A 317 16.94 -10.56 19.47
N TYR A 318 17.91 -10.43 18.60
CA TYR A 318 18.67 -9.20 18.42
C TYR A 318 17.79 -8.05 17.90
N GLU A 319 16.95 -8.30 16.90
CA GLU A 319 16.00 -7.30 16.40
C GLU A 319 14.94 -6.93 17.44
N VAL A 320 14.45 -7.91 18.19
CA VAL A 320 13.53 -7.66 19.33
C VAL A 320 14.19 -6.73 20.33
N LYS A 321 15.45 -7.00 20.72
CA LYS A 321 16.19 -6.16 21.66
C LYS A 321 16.42 -4.74 21.13
N ARG A 322 16.85 -4.59 19.89
CA ARG A 322 17.08 -3.28 19.24
C ARG A 322 15.81 -2.43 19.23
N ALA A 323 14.69 -3.03 18.81
CA ALA A 323 13.40 -2.33 18.78
C ALA A 323 12.95 -1.94 20.18
N HIS A 324 13.14 -2.82 21.17
CA HIS A 324 12.80 -2.51 22.55
C HIS A 324 13.68 -1.40 23.15
N ASP A 325 14.98 -1.40 22.85
CA ASP A 325 15.89 -0.31 23.28
C ASP A 325 15.50 1.03 22.65
N PHE A 326 15.08 1.04 21.39
CA PHE A 326 14.52 2.24 20.76
C PHE A 326 13.24 2.71 21.47
N VAL A 327 12.32 1.79 21.76
CA VAL A 327 11.05 2.09 22.46
C VAL A 327 11.30 2.67 23.84
N LYS A 328 12.21 2.09 24.62
CA LYS A 328 12.60 2.63 25.95
C LYS A 328 13.04 4.09 25.91
N HIS A 329 13.72 4.47 24.83
CA HIS A 329 14.17 5.84 24.64
C HIS A 329 13.03 6.76 24.18
N ARG A 330 12.33 6.36 23.10
CA ARG A 330 11.33 7.23 22.46
C ARG A 330 10.00 7.30 23.19
N PHE A 331 9.62 6.22 23.90
CA PHE A 331 8.36 6.07 24.62
C PHE A 331 8.63 5.58 26.05
N PRO A 332 9.16 6.44 26.95
CA PRO A 332 9.64 6.00 28.26
C PRO A 332 8.60 5.26 29.11
N ALA A 333 7.32 5.58 28.96
CA ALA A 333 6.23 4.88 29.66
C ALA A 333 6.01 3.43 29.19
N LEU A 334 6.60 3.04 28.05
CA LEU A 334 6.54 1.67 27.54
C LEU A 334 7.82 0.84 27.81
N ARG A 335 8.77 1.37 28.61
CA ARG A 335 10.08 0.76 28.83
C ARG A 335 10.02 -0.67 29.37
N ASP A 336 9.03 -0.96 30.22
CA ASP A 336 8.86 -2.23 30.89
C ASP A 336 7.71 -3.08 30.29
N GLN A 337 7.15 -2.61 29.16
CA GLN A 337 6.08 -3.33 28.49
C GLN A 337 6.64 -4.45 27.62
N PRO A 338 5.97 -5.61 27.57
CA PRO A 338 6.42 -6.74 26.75
C PRO A 338 6.19 -6.48 25.25
N ILE A 339 6.97 -7.17 24.44
CA ILE A 339 6.60 -7.39 23.03
C ILE A 339 5.46 -8.40 23.00
N THR A 340 4.29 -7.96 22.61
CA THR A 340 3.05 -8.78 22.59
C THR A 340 2.93 -9.60 21.32
N GLU A 341 3.46 -9.11 20.22
CA GLU A 341 3.44 -9.78 18.93
C GLU A 341 4.69 -9.40 18.12
N SER A 342 5.20 -10.35 17.35
CA SER A 342 6.22 -10.12 16.34
C SER A 342 5.93 -10.93 15.08
N ARG A 343 6.33 -10.41 13.94
CA ARG A 343 6.17 -11.14 12.67
C ARG A 343 7.16 -10.67 11.63
N VAL A 344 7.47 -11.56 10.70
CA VAL A 344 8.25 -11.26 9.51
C VAL A 344 7.31 -10.97 8.34
N CYS A 345 7.48 -9.80 7.76
CA CYS A 345 6.90 -9.36 6.51
C CYS A 345 7.97 -9.37 5.41
N GLN A 346 7.60 -9.03 4.19
CA GLN A 346 8.50 -8.99 3.04
C GLN A 346 8.09 -7.89 2.07
N VAL A 347 9.08 -7.38 1.33
CA VAL A 347 8.90 -6.34 0.33
C VAL A 347 9.65 -6.73 -0.93
N THR A 348 9.02 -6.53 -2.10
CA THR A 348 9.65 -6.74 -3.41
C THR A 348 10.05 -5.40 -3.99
N TYR A 349 11.32 -5.25 -4.33
CA TYR A 349 11.90 -4.09 -5.01
C TYR A 349 12.18 -4.43 -6.47
N SER A 350 11.95 -3.47 -7.37
CA SER A 350 12.51 -3.43 -8.71
C SER A 350 13.89 -2.75 -8.70
N VAL A 351 14.63 -2.85 -9.77
CA VAL A 351 15.98 -2.25 -9.91
C VAL A 351 15.99 -0.74 -9.73
N ASP A 352 14.93 -0.06 -10.14
CA ASP A 352 14.76 1.41 -10.03
C ASP A 352 13.82 1.84 -8.90
N SER A 353 13.35 0.88 -8.10
CA SER A 353 12.36 1.08 -7.02
C SER A 353 10.99 1.62 -7.48
N ASN A 354 10.68 1.61 -8.77
CA ASN A 354 9.35 1.87 -9.29
C ASN A 354 8.49 0.60 -9.28
N PHE A 355 7.17 0.76 -9.44
CA PHE A 355 6.27 -0.37 -9.61
C PHE A 355 6.41 -0.94 -11.03
N ILE A 356 5.92 -2.14 -11.23
CA ILE A 356 5.82 -2.75 -12.55
C ILE A 356 4.34 -2.94 -12.88
N VAL A 357 3.92 -2.39 -14.01
CA VAL A 357 2.62 -2.66 -14.67
C VAL A 357 2.90 -2.76 -16.15
N ASP A 358 3.25 -3.97 -16.60
CA ASP A 358 3.69 -4.16 -17.97
C ASP A 358 3.30 -5.53 -18.55
N GLN A 359 3.33 -5.63 -19.87
CA GLN A 359 3.12 -6.90 -20.56
C GLN A 359 4.35 -7.80 -20.44
N HIS A 360 4.11 -9.11 -20.45
CA HIS A 360 5.19 -10.07 -20.58
C HIS A 360 5.80 -9.98 -21.99
N PRO A 361 7.14 -9.89 -22.15
CA PRO A 361 7.75 -9.58 -23.44
C PRO A 361 7.47 -10.58 -24.58
N THR A 362 7.11 -11.83 -24.25
CA THR A 362 6.82 -12.88 -25.24
C THR A 362 5.35 -13.35 -25.20
N SER A 363 4.51 -12.76 -24.34
CA SER A 363 3.12 -13.19 -24.17
C SER A 363 2.20 -11.96 -24.05
N GLU A 364 1.72 -11.47 -25.20
CA GLU A 364 0.93 -10.22 -25.30
C GLU A 364 -0.37 -10.24 -24.49
N ASN A 365 -0.90 -11.42 -24.16
CA ASN A 365 -2.08 -11.59 -23.33
C ASN A 365 -1.75 -11.63 -21.82
N THR A 366 -0.49 -11.45 -21.44
CA THR A 366 -0.01 -11.63 -20.06
C THR A 366 0.56 -10.33 -19.49
N TRP A 367 0.10 -10.00 -18.27
CA TRP A 367 0.49 -8.78 -17.55
C TRP A 367 1.17 -9.10 -16.24
N ILE A 368 2.21 -8.36 -15.91
CA ILE A 368 2.97 -8.44 -14.67
C ILE A 368 2.73 -7.18 -13.86
N ILE A 369 2.22 -7.34 -12.64
CA ILE A 369 1.93 -6.21 -11.74
C ILE A 369 2.61 -6.47 -10.39
N GLY A 370 3.53 -5.59 -9.99
CA GLY A 370 4.26 -5.85 -8.74
C GLY A 370 5.29 -4.81 -8.37
N ALA A 371 6.31 -5.29 -7.66
CA ALA A 371 7.43 -4.46 -7.19
C ALA A 371 6.99 -3.23 -6.39
N GLY A 372 6.19 -3.43 -5.33
CA GLY A 372 5.66 -2.35 -4.50
C GLY A 372 6.71 -1.52 -3.76
N SER A 373 7.99 -1.92 -3.82
CA SER A 373 9.20 -1.17 -3.43
C SER A 373 9.11 -0.43 -2.08
N GLY A 374 8.42 -1.05 -1.12
CA GLY A 374 8.25 -0.53 0.25
C GLY A 374 7.11 0.48 0.42
N HIS A 375 6.55 1.03 -0.65
CA HIS A 375 5.50 2.05 -0.57
C HIS A 375 4.22 1.74 -1.39
N GLY A 376 4.15 0.59 -2.09
CA GLY A 376 3.11 0.26 -3.05
C GLY A 376 1.70 0.10 -2.47
N PHE A 377 1.53 -0.31 -1.20
CA PHE A 377 0.21 -0.68 -0.68
C PHE A 377 -0.83 0.42 -0.85
N LYS A 378 -0.51 1.66 -0.45
CA LYS A 378 -1.42 2.79 -0.53
C LYS A 378 -1.85 3.13 -1.97
N HIS A 379 -1.00 2.81 -2.95
CA HIS A 379 -1.22 3.09 -4.37
C HIS A 379 -2.07 2.02 -5.07
N GLY A 380 -2.43 0.93 -4.38
CA GLY A 380 -3.21 -0.18 -4.93
C GLY A 380 -4.39 0.24 -5.80
N PRO A 381 -5.27 1.16 -5.34
CA PRO A 381 -6.40 1.63 -6.13
C PRO A 381 -6.02 2.24 -7.47
N ALA A 382 -5.13 3.24 -7.46
CA ALA A 382 -4.75 3.97 -8.68
C ALA A 382 -3.93 3.11 -9.65
N ILE A 383 -3.07 2.23 -9.12
CA ILE A 383 -2.30 1.28 -9.93
C ILE A 383 -3.21 0.19 -10.50
N GLY A 384 -4.18 -0.31 -9.72
CA GLY A 384 -5.17 -1.28 -10.21
C GLY A 384 -6.05 -0.70 -11.31
N GLU A 385 -6.47 0.56 -11.18
CA GLU A 385 -7.22 1.28 -12.21
C GLU A 385 -6.41 1.46 -13.50
N TYR A 386 -5.18 1.93 -13.37
CA TYR A 386 -4.26 2.08 -14.49
C TYR A 386 -4.00 0.75 -15.20
N ALA A 387 -3.73 -0.32 -14.44
CA ALA A 387 -3.54 -1.66 -14.99
C ALA A 387 -4.78 -2.16 -15.73
N ALA A 388 -5.97 -2.01 -15.15
CA ALA A 388 -7.23 -2.41 -15.79
C ALA A 388 -7.47 -1.67 -17.11
N GLN A 389 -7.18 -0.38 -17.15
CA GLN A 389 -7.29 0.42 -18.37
C GLN A 389 -6.32 -0.07 -19.47
N ARG A 390 -5.06 -0.37 -19.12
CA ARG A 390 -4.07 -0.90 -20.06
C ARG A 390 -4.46 -2.28 -20.59
N ILE A 391 -4.88 -3.18 -19.71
CA ILE A 391 -5.28 -4.55 -20.08
C ILE A 391 -6.43 -4.54 -21.08
N LEU A 392 -7.41 -3.64 -20.90
CA LEU A 392 -8.57 -3.52 -21.78
C LEU A 392 -8.35 -2.59 -22.99
N GLY A 393 -7.14 -2.10 -23.21
CA GLY A 393 -6.80 -1.23 -24.34
C GLY A 393 -7.43 0.16 -24.28
N ASN A 394 -7.80 0.63 -23.09
CA ASN A 394 -8.33 1.97 -22.90
C ASN A 394 -7.21 3.02 -22.90
N GLN A 395 -7.58 4.27 -23.17
CA GLN A 395 -6.64 5.37 -23.11
C GLN A 395 -6.18 5.63 -21.67
N VAL A 396 -4.88 5.67 -21.44
CA VAL A 396 -4.23 5.87 -20.12
C VAL A 396 -3.47 7.19 -20.07
N ASN A 397 -3.06 7.60 -18.88
CA ASN A 397 -2.11 8.68 -18.73
C ASN A 397 -0.71 8.20 -19.18
N GLN A 398 -0.23 8.74 -20.30
CA GLN A 398 1.05 8.35 -20.90
C GLN A 398 2.27 8.66 -20.02
N GLU A 399 2.15 9.56 -19.02
CA GLU A 399 3.22 9.81 -18.04
C GLU A 399 3.53 8.61 -17.14
N PHE A 400 2.58 7.66 -17.00
CA PHE A 400 2.74 6.49 -16.17
C PHE A 400 3.52 5.37 -16.87
N ASP A 401 3.37 5.23 -18.19
CA ASP A 401 3.95 4.14 -18.97
C ASP A 401 5.47 4.03 -18.76
N PRO A 402 6.29 5.09 -19.00
CA PRO A 402 7.73 4.98 -18.84
C PRO A 402 8.17 4.80 -17.38
N LEU A 403 7.30 5.08 -16.40
CA LEU A 403 7.61 4.88 -14.99
C LEU A 403 7.40 3.44 -14.55
N PHE A 404 6.35 2.78 -15.08
CA PHE A 404 5.90 1.47 -14.62
C PHE A 404 6.20 0.32 -15.59
N GLU A 405 6.91 0.57 -16.68
CA GLU A 405 7.38 -0.47 -17.57
C GLU A 405 8.43 -1.38 -16.91
N LEU A 406 8.55 -2.62 -17.37
CA LEU A 406 9.56 -3.56 -16.94
C LEU A 406 10.94 -3.13 -17.45
N LYS A 407 11.75 -2.58 -16.55
CA LYS A 407 13.07 -2.06 -16.90
C LYS A 407 14.06 -3.14 -17.28
N GLU A 408 14.95 -2.81 -18.19
CA GLU A 408 16.19 -3.54 -18.39
C GLU A 408 17.15 -3.29 -17.20
N GLY A 409 18.07 -4.22 -16.95
CA GLY A 409 19.02 -4.15 -15.85
C GLY A 409 18.81 -5.25 -14.82
N SER A 410 19.73 -5.28 -13.86
CA SER A 410 19.77 -6.28 -12.77
C SER A 410 20.28 -5.62 -11.49
N PHE A 411 19.93 -6.24 -10.33
CA PHE A 411 20.49 -5.88 -9.02
C PHE A 411 21.97 -6.26 -8.91
#